data_62faa407df085d784dcd74dbd44e14c2
#
_entry.id   62faa407df085d784dcd74dbd44e14c2
#
_cell.length_a   1.000
_cell.length_b   1.000
_cell.length_c   1.000
_cell.angle_alpha   90.00
_cell.angle_beta   90.00
_cell.angle_gamma   90.00
#
_symmetry.space_group_name_H-M   'P 1'
#
loop_
_entity.id
_entity.type
_entity.pdbx_description
1 polymer ?
#
loop_
_entity_poly.entity_id
_entity_poly.type
_entity_poly.pdbx_seq_one_letter_code
_entity_poly.pdbx_strand_id
1 'polypeptide(L)'
;MHYQNTLAFAKQADENDVLKNFRNEFLFPQHNGENVIYFTGNSLGLEPKNAKEALLTELEDWAKYGVEGHFHARHPWFSYHEMFKQPSANIVGALPEEVTAMNTLTTNLHLLMVSFYRPTKQRFKIICEKKAFPSDQYALESQVKYHGFNPDEAIIEVAPREGEHTIREEDI
;
A
#
# COMPACT_ATOMS: atom_id res chain seq x y z
N MET A 1 -16.88 20.49 12.23
CA MET A 1 -18.07 19.60 12.29
C MET A 1 -18.11 18.99 13.68
N HIS A 2 -19.22 19.08 14.43
CA HIS A 2 -19.34 18.41 15.73
C HIS A 2 -19.84 16.98 15.50
N TYR A 3 -19.00 16.00 15.75
CA TYR A 3 -19.36 14.59 15.64
C TYR A 3 -20.23 14.15 16.80
N GLN A 4 -21.26 13.35 16.50
CA GLN A 4 -22.14 12.75 17.48
C GLN A 4 -22.12 11.23 17.36
N ASN A 5 -21.97 10.53 18.47
CA ASN A 5 -22.00 9.06 18.49
C ASN A 5 -23.45 8.55 18.45
N THR A 6 -24.14 8.80 17.33
CA THR A 6 -25.54 8.37 17.11
C THR A 6 -25.71 7.84 15.67
N LEU A 7 -26.59 6.84 15.52
CA LEU A 7 -26.92 6.29 14.21
C LEU A 7 -27.53 7.32 13.26
N ALA A 8 -28.32 8.26 13.80
CA ALA A 8 -28.93 9.33 12.99
C ALA A 8 -27.87 10.23 12.38
N PHE A 9 -26.85 10.63 13.16
CA PHE A 9 -25.73 11.42 12.66
C PHE A 9 -24.94 10.66 11.59
N ALA A 10 -24.65 9.36 11.80
CA ALA A 10 -23.92 8.55 10.84
C ALA A 10 -24.68 8.46 9.51
N LYS A 11 -25.98 8.15 9.53
CA LYS A 11 -26.81 8.09 8.31
C LYS A 11 -26.86 9.43 7.58
N GLN A 12 -26.99 10.54 8.31
CA GLN A 12 -26.98 11.88 7.71
C GLN A 12 -25.60 12.20 7.08
N ALA A 13 -24.51 11.79 7.72
CA ALA A 13 -23.17 11.97 7.17
C ALA A 13 -23.01 11.17 5.87
N ASP A 14 -23.45 9.90 5.85
CA ASP A 14 -23.44 9.06 4.64
C ASP A 14 -24.27 9.66 3.51
N GLU A 15 -25.46 10.19 3.81
CA GLU A 15 -26.32 10.84 2.82
C GLU A 15 -25.68 12.09 2.20
N ASN A 16 -24.89 12.80 2.96
CA ASN A 16 -24.22 14.03 2.52
C ASN A 16 -22.82 13.76 1.90
N ASP A 17 -22.33 12.53 1.96
CA ASP A 17 -21.03 12.19 1.37
C ASP A 17 -21.08 12.26 -0.16
N VAL A 18 -20.22 13.08 -0.73
CA VAL A 18 -20.08 13.22 -2.20
C VAL A 18 -19.59 11.94 -2.86
N LEU A 19 -18.92 11.07 -2.11
CA LEU A 19 -18.38 9.80 -2.57
C LEU A 19 -19.31 8.60 -2.36
N LYS A 20 -20.49 8.79 -1.72
CA LYS A 20 -21.41 7.68 -1.36
C LYS A 20 -21.72 6.71 -2.50
N ASN A 21 -21.81 7.21 -3.74
CA ASN A 21 -22.14 6.38 -4.90
C ASN A 21 -21.01 5.40 -5.28
N PHE A 22 -19.76 5.71 -4.96
CA PHE A 22 -18.62 4.81 -5.22
C PHE A 22 -18.71 3.50 -4.45
N ARG A 23 -19.44 3.45 -3.34
CA ARG A 23 -19.73 2.21 -2.63
C ARG A 23 -20.35 1.14 -3.54
N ASN A 24 -21.13 1.57 -4.53
CA ASN A 24 -21.81 0.68 -5.46
C ASN A 24 -20.87 0.07 -6.52
N GLU A 25 -19.64 0.56 -6.63
CA GLU A 25 -18.64 0.03 -7.57
C GLU A 25 -17.90 -1.21 -7.03
N PHE A 26 -18.20 -1.63 -5.79
CA PHE A 26 -17.52 -2.72 -5.12
C PHE A 26 -18.47 -3.87 -4.77
N LEU A 27 -17.90 -5.09 -4.72
CA LEU A 27 -18.57 -6.29 -4.21
C LEU A 27 -18.31 -6.42 -2.72
N PHE A 28 -19.38 -6.64 -1.96
CA PHE A 28 -19.30 -6.80 -0.51
C PHE A 28 -19.43 -8.27 -0.13
N PRO A 29 -18.60 -8.79 0.79
CA PRO A 29 -18.85 -10.08 1.42
C PRO A 29 -20.23 -10.08 2.09
N GLN A 30 -20.87 -11.23 2.09
CA GLN A 30 -22.20 -11.41 2.68
C GLN A 30 -22.13 -12.26 3.95
N HIS A 31 -22.92 -11.89 4.94
CA HIS A 31 -23.18 -12.71 6.13
C HIS A 31 -24.69 -12.73 6.39
N ASN A 32 -25.28 -13.92 6.40
CA ASN A 32 -26.72 -14.11 6.54
C ASN A 32 -27.59 -13.30 5.54
N GLY A 33 -27.09 -13.10 4.30
CA GLY A 33 -27.79 -12.35 3.27
C GLY A 33 -27.62 -10.82 3.34
N GLU A 34 -26.88 -10.30 4.33
CA GLU A 34 -26.61 -8.90 4.50
C GLU A 34 -25.15 -8.55 4.19
N ASN A 35 -24.91 -7.34 3.69
CA ASN A 35 -23.55 -6.86 3.45
C ASN A 35 -22.78 -6.73 4.77
N VAL A 36 -21.58 -7.30 4.81
CA VAL A 36 -20.66 -7.13 5.94
C VAL A 36 -20.25 -5.66 6.05
N ILE A 37 -20.15 -5.15 7.28
CA ILE A 37 -19.48 -3.89 7.58
C ILE A 37 -17.98 -4.13 7.42
N TYR A 38 -17.38 -3.57 6.35
CA TYR A 38 -16.01 -3.87 5.94
C TYR A 38 -15.07 -2.72 6.25
N PHE A 39 -14.16 -2.91 7.22
CA PHE A 39 -13.14 -1.93 7.63
C PHE A 39 -11.71 -2.46 7.51
N THR A 40 -11.48 -3.51 6.74
CA THR A 40 -10.17 -4.15 6.57
C THR A 40 -9.48 -3.79 5.26
N GLY A 41 -9.89 -2.69 4.62
CA GLY A 41 -9.34 -2.21 3.35
C GLY A 41 -7.83 -1.89 3.40
N ASN A 42 -7.28 -1.66 4.58
CA ASN A 42 -5.84 -1.51 4.80
C ASN A 42 -5.05 -2.80 4.55
N SER A 43 -5.69 -3.95 4.69
CA SER A 43 -5.08 -5.27 4.42
C SER A 43 -5.42 -5.77 3.02
N LEU A 44 -6.72 -5.83 2.71
CA LEU A 44 -7.24 -6.17 1.39
C LEU A 44 -8.49 -5.34 1.10
N GLY A 45 -8.47 -4.52 0.05
CA GLY A 45 -9.63 -3.76 -0.39
C GLY A 45 -10.78 -4.67 -0.88
N LEU A 46 -12.00 -4.11 -0.93
CA LEU A 46 -13.11 -4.78 -1.58
C LEU A 46 -12.82 -4.96 -3.08
N GLU A 47 -13.32 -6.04 -3.67
CA GLU A 47 -13.20 -6.30 -5.10
C GLU A 47 -13.99 -5.25 -5.91
N PRO A 48 -13.34 -4.48 -6.80
CA PRO A 48 -14.05 -3.64 -7.76
C PRO A 48 -14.86 -4.51 -8.74
N LYS A 49 -16.09 -4.13 -9.06
CA LYS A 49 -16.96 -4.90 -9.97
C LYS A 49 -16.37 -5.12 -11.36
N ASN A 50 -15.55 -4.20 -11.83
CA ASN A 50 -14.87 -4.28 -13.12
C ASN A 50 -13.56 -5.10 -13.11
N ALA A 51 -13.08 -5.57 -11.94
CA ALA A 51 -11.84 -6.32 -11.84
C ALA A 51 -11.83 -7.59 -12.69
N LYS A 52 -12.94 -8.34 -12.68
CA LYS A 52 -13.08 -9.56 -13.48
C LYS A 52 -12.95 -9.27 -14.99
N GLU A 53 -13.59 -8.22 -15.49
CA GLU A 53 -13.55 -7.85 -16.90
C GLU A 53 -12.14 -7.41 -17.31
N ALA A 54 -11.46 -6.64 -16.46
CA ALA A 54 -10.08 -6.26 -16.70
C ALA A 54 -9.16 -7.49 -16.83
N LEU A 55 -9.29 -8.47 -15.93
CA LEU A 55 -8.51 -9.72 -16.02
C LEU A 55 -8.83 -10.53 -17.29
N LEU A 56 -10.11 -10.64 -17.67
CA LEU A 56 -10.50 -11.34 -18.89
C LEU A 56 -9.93 -10.67 -20.14
N THR A 57 -9.86 -9.34 -20.15
CA THR A 57 -9.25 -8.55 -21.24
C THR A 57 -7.78 -8.94 -21.44
N GLU A 58 -7.00 -9.06 -20.37
CA GLU A 58 -5.61 -9.48 -20.46
C GLU A 58 -5.44 -10.94 -20.91
N LEU A 59 -6.33 -11.83 -20.46
CA LEU A 59 -6.32 -13.23 -20.91
C LEU A 59 -6.65 -13.36 -22.39
N GLU A 60 -7.61 -12.59 -22.90
CA GLU A 60 -7.95 -12.55 -24.34
C GLU A 60 -6.76 -12.04 -25.16
N ASP A 61 -6.09 -10.99 -24.72
CA ASP A 61 -4.93 -10.43 -25.41
C ASP A 61 -3.77 -11.43 -25.41
N TRP A 62 -3.55 -12.14 -24.31
CA TRP A 62 -2.56 -13.21 -24.26
C TRP A 62 -2.89 -14.34 -25.26
N ALA A 63 -4.13 -14.80 -25.29
CA ALA A 63 -4.55 -15.84 -26.23
C ALA A 63 -4.41 -15.40 -27.71
N LYS A 64 -4.65 -14.12 -27.99
CA LYS A 64 -4.61 -13.56 -29.33
C LYS A 64 -3.20 -13.26 -29.83
N TYR A 65 -2.36 -12.70 -28.97
CA TYR A 65 -1.08 -12.12 -29.38
C TYR A 65 0.14 -12.95 -28.90
N GLY A 66 0.00 -13.82 -27.89
CA GLY A 66 1.15 -14.52 -27.32
C GLY A 66 2.23 -13.52 -26.90
N VAL A 67 3.49 -13.77 -27.28
CA VAL A 67 4.63 -12.89 -26.96
C VAL A 67 4.49 -11.48 -27.56
N GLU A 68 3.78 -11.33 -28.66
CA GLU A 68 3.54 -10.03 -29.28
C GLU A 68 2.61 -9.12 -28.45
N GLY A 69 1.94 -9.66 -27.43
CA GLY A 69 1.19 -8.87 -26.45
C GLY A 69 2.03 -7.83 -25.71
N HIS A 70 3.34 -8.03 -25.64
CA HIS A 70 4.25 -7.02 -25.11
C HIS A 70 4.14 -5.67 -25.81
N PHE A 71 3.76 -5.67 -27.10
CA PHE A 71 3.69 -4.47 -27.94
C PHE A 71 2.31 -4.20 -28.52
N HIS A 72 1.47 -5.22 -28.68
CA HIS A 72 0.21 -5.14 -29.45
C HIS A 72 -1.04 -5.45 -28.65
N ALA A 73 -0.95 -5.78 -27.36
CA ALA A 73 -2.11 -5.88 -26.47
C ALA A 73 -2.84 -4.53 -26.35
N ARG A 74 -4.11 -4.55 -25.93
CA ARG A 74 -4.86 -3.31 -25.61
C ARG A 74 -4.12 -2.44 -24.59
N HIS A 75 -3.47 -3.10 -23.64
CA HIS A 75 -2.53 -2.50 -22.69
C HIS A 75 -1.16 -3.15 -22.88
N PRO A 76 -0.26 -2.61 -23.72
CA PRO A 76 1.02 -3.24 -24.05
C PRO A 76 1.83 -3.56 -22.78
N TRP A 77 2.23 -4.83 -22.61
CA TRP A 77 2.82 -5.29 -21.36
C TRP A 77 4.22 -4.73 -21.10
N PHE A 78 4.96 -4.38 -22.16
CA PHE A 78 6.29 -3.81 -22.03
C PHE A 78 6.26 -2.45 -21.30
N SER A 79 5.25 -1.63 -21.53
CA SER A 79 5.07 -0.32 -20.93
C SER A 79 3.92 -0.27 -19.92
N TYR A 80 3.43 -1.42 -19.45
CA TYR A 80 2.23 -1.53 -18.60
C TYR A 80 2.31 -0.65 -17.33
N HIS A 81 3.49 -0.56 -16.72
CA HIS A 81 3.75 0.27 -15.55
C HIS A 81 3.59 1.77 -15.80
N GLU A 82 3.74 2.23 -17.04
CA GLU A 82 3.66 3.66 -17.38
C GLU A 82 2.24 4.22 -17.19
N MET A 83 1.21 3.40 -17.45
CA MET A 83 -0.19 3.81 -17.32
C MET A 83 -0.59 4.17 -15.89
N PHE A 84 0.15 3.68 -14.89
CA PHE A 84 -0.13 3.93 -13.47
C PHE A 84 0.56 5.18 -12.92
N LYS A 85 1.53 5.77 -13.61
CA LYS A 85 2.31 6.91 -13.12
C LYS A 85 1.44 8.11 -12.77
N GLN A 86 0.66 8.60 -13.73
CA GLN A 86 -0.16 9.78 -13.52
C GLN A 86 -1.26 9.58 -12.47
N PRO A 87 -2.07 8.48 -12.51
CA PRO A 87 -3.06 8.23 -11.46
C PRO A 87 -2.45 8.10 -10.06
N SER A 88 -1.32 7.39 -9.94
CA SER A 88 -0.63 7.21 -8.66
C SER A 88 -0.05 8.53 -8.14
N ALA A 89 0.56 9.33 -9.00
CA ALA A 89 1.09 10.64 -8.65
C ALA A 89 0.00 11.57 -8.11
N ASN A 90 -1.19 11.56 -8.72
CA ASN A 90 -2.34 12.34 -8.24
C ASN A 90 -2.79 11.94 -6.83
N ILE A 91 -2.72 10.62 -6.51
CA ILE A 91 -3.12 10.10 -5.20
C ILE A 91 -2.10 10.48 -4.12
N VAL A 92 -0.80 10.33 -4.41
CA VAL A 92 0.27 10.57 -3.42
C VAL A 92 0.78 12.01 -3.39
N GLY A 93 0.31 12.88 -4.30
CA GLY A 93 0.73 14.29 -4.37
C GLY A 93 2.15 14.49 -4.91
N ALA A 94 2.59 13.63 -5.83
CA ALA A 94 3.90 13.65 -6.46
C ALA A 94 3.84 14.01 -7.97
N LEU A 95 5.00 14.17 -8.61
CA LEU A 95 5.08 14.23 -10.05
C LEU A 95 5.07 12.82 -10.66
N PRO A 96 4.56 12.63 -11.90
CA PRO A 96 4.49 11.30 -12.54
C PRO A 96 5.86 10.60 -12.66
N GLU A 97 6.93 11.35 -12.87
CA GLU A 97 8.30 10.85 -12.95
C GLU A 97 8.90 10.41 -11.61
N GLU A 98 8.27 10.78 -10.50
CA GLU A 98 8.68 10.39 -9.13
C GLU A 98 7.98 9.12 -8.65
N VAL A 99 7.02 8.60 -9.42
CA VAL A 99 6.20 7.45 -9.02
C VAL A 99 6.34 6.31 -10.02
N THR A 100 6.54 5.11 -9.51
CA THR A 100 6.55 3.90 -10.33
C THR A 100 5.80 2.76 -9.62
N ALA A 101 4.95 2.06 -10.36
CA ALA A 101 4.35 0.81 -9.90
C ALA A 101 5.41 -0.30 -9.98
N MET A 102 5.66 -0.95 -8.87
CA MET A 102 6.66 -2.02 -8.75
C MET A 102 6.03 -3.30 -8.20
N ASN A 103 6.77 -4.00 -7.35
CA ASN A 103 6.38 -5.25 -6.71
C ASN A 103 5.51 -5.01 -5.46
N THR A 104 5.39 -6.04 -4.61
CA THR A 104 4.77 -5.92 -3.29
C THR A 104 5.63 -5.09 -2.34
N LEU A 105 5.03 -4.58 -1.26
CA LEU A 105 5.70 -3.75 -0.25
C LEU A 105 7.01 -4.38 0.24
N THR A 106 6.98 -5.64 0.69
CA THR A 106 8.16 -6.32 1.25
C THR A 106 9.27 -6.47 0.20
N THR A 107 8.93 -6.85 -1.03
CA THR A 107 9.91 -6.94 -2.12
C THR A 107 10.53 -5.57 -2.42
N ASN A 108 9.72 -4.53 -2.49
CA ASN A 108 10.20 -3.17 -2.72
C ASN A 108 11.10 -2.68 -1.59
N LEU A 109 10.74 -2.96 -0.33
CA LEU A 109 11.57 -2.62 0.83
C LEU A 109 12.97 -3.27 0.71
N HIS A 110 13.03 -4.57 0.39
CA HIS A 110 14.32 -5.25 0.18
C HIS A 110 15.13 -4.63 -0.96
N LEU A 111 14.51 -4.36 -2.11
CA LEU A 111 15.18 -3.74 -3.26
C LEU A 111 15.72 -2.35 -2.93
N LEU A 112 14.93 -1.54 -2.21
CA LEU A 112 15.35 -0.21 -1.76
C LEU A 112 16.49 -0.29 -0.74
N MET A 113 16.41 -1.22 0.22
CA MET A 113 17.47 -1.42 1.20
C MET A 113 18.78 -1.85 0.51
N VAL A 114 18.74 -2.81 -0.41
CA VAL A 114 19.93 -3.21 -1.17
C VAL A 114 20.50 -2.05 -2.00
N SER A 115 19.66 -1.17 -2.51
CA SER A 115 20.07 -0.03 -3.34
C SER A 115 20.64 1.13 -2.54
N PHE A 116 20.02 1.47 -1.41
CA PHE A 116 20.28 2.73 -0.69
C PHE A 116 20.91 2.57 0.70
N TYR A 117 20.67 1.46 1.39
CA TYR A 117 21.30 1.24 2.69
C TYR A 117 22.77 0.84 2.51
N ARG A 118 23.67 1.81 2.73
CA ARG A 118 25.12 1.68 2.59
C ARG A 118 25.77 1.92 3.96
N PRO A 119 25.67 0.97 4.92
CA PRO A 119 26.14 1.19 6.28
C PRO A 119 27.66 1.27 6.35
N THR A 120 28.12 2.12 7.26
CA THR A 120 29.53 2.23 7.66
C THR A 120 29.62 2.07 9.19
N LYS A 121 30.83 1.92 9.75
CA LYS A 121 31.01 1.85 11.20
C LYS A 121 30.46 3.07 11.96
N GLN A 122 30.39 4.24 11.31
CA GLN A 122 29.89 5.48 11.89
C GLN A 122 28.40 5.73 11.59
N ARG A 123 27.88 5.17 10.48
CA ARG A 123 26.52 5.40 10.03
C ARG A 123 25.88 4.09 9.56
N PHE A 124 25.30 3.35 10.49
CA PHE A 124 24.70 2.05 10.26
C PHE A 124 23.30 1.87 10.86
N LYS A 125 22.86 2.86 11.64
CA LYS A 125 21.59 2.77 12.36
C LYS A 125 20.40 3.05 11.45
N ILE A 126 19.29 2.34 11.73
CA ILE A 126 17.99 2.50 11.12
C ILE A 126 17.03 2.91 12.22
N ILE A 127 16.22 3.95 11.97
CA ILE A 127 15.13 4.35 12.87
C ILE A 127 13.84 3.83 12.27
N CYS A 128 13.01 3.17 13.07
CA CYS A 128 11.68 2.71 12.67
C CYS A 128 10.68 2.88 13.84
N GLU A 129 9.41 2.78 13.53
CA GLU A 129 8.38 2.74 14.56
C GLU A 129 8.43 1.42 15.34
N LYS A 130 8.20 1.49 16.65
CA LYS A 130 8.06 0.30 17.48
C LYS A 130 6.83 -0.49 17.08
N LYS A 131 6.95 -1.81 16.98
CA LYS A 131 5.91 -2.71 16.50
C LYS A 131 5.49 -2.45 15.04
N ALA A 132 6.42 -2.02 14.18
CA ALA A 132 6.23 -2.05 12.74
C ALA A 132 5.73 -3.43 12.28
N PHE A 133 5.13 -3.49 11.10
CA PHE A 133 4.60 -4.76 10.61
C PHE A 133 5.70 -5.84 10.58
N PRO A 134 5.42 -7.09 10.96
CA PRO A 134 6.46 -8.12 11.12
C PRO A 134 7.34 -8.33 9.91
N SER A 135 6.81 -8.27 8.68
CA SER A 135 7.63 -8.40 7.46
C SER A 135 8.66 -7.28 7.32
N ASP A 136 8.34 -6.07 7.78
CA ASP A 136 9.25 -4.92 7.71
C ASP A 136 10.36 -5.06 8.75
N GLN A 137 10.00 -5.49 9.97
CA GLN A 137 11.00 -5.78 11.02
C GLN A 137 12.00 -6.84 10.56
N TYR A 138 11.51 -7.97 10.01
CA TYR A 138 12.38 -9.03 9.48
C TYR A 138 13.24 -8.54 8.31
N ALA A 139 12.70 -7.70 7.43
CA ALA A 139 13.47 -7.13 6.32
C ALA A 139 14.60 -6.25 6.84
N LEU A 140 14.34 -5.34 7.78
CA LEU A 140 15.35 -4.48 8.40
C LEU A 140 16.43 -5.30 9.13
N GLU A 141 16.02 -6.25 9.97
CA GLU A 141 16.96 -7.15 10.66
C GLU A 141 17.86 -7.93 9.70
N SER A 142 17.28 -8.50 8.64
CA SER A 142 18.02 -9.28 7.67
C SER A 142 19.06 -8.44 6.93
N GLN A 143 18.74 -7.21 6.57
CA GLN A 143 19.68 -6.29 5.92
C GLN A 143 20.81 -5.86 6.85
N VAL A 144 20.50 -5.55 8.10
CA VAL A 144 21.48 -5.22 9.14
C VAL A 144 22.46 -6.39 9.34
N LYS A 145 21.95 -7.62 9.51
CA LYS A 145 22.74 -8.84 9.66
C LYS A 145 23.60 -9.12 8.41
N TYR A 146 23.03 -8.93 7.20
CA TYR A 146 23.77 -9.10 5.94
C TYR A 146 25.00 -8.20 5.87
N HIS A 147 24.92 -6.99 6.38
CA HIS A 147 26.04 -6.05 6.45
C HIS A 147 26.97 -6.26 7.66
N GLY A 148 26.76 -7.30 8.46
CA GLY A 148 27.62 -7.68 9.57
C GLY A 148 27.39 -6.84 10.86
N PHE A 149 26.27 -6.14 11.00
CA PHE A 149 25.92 -5.39 12.20
C PHE A 149 24.95 -6.18 13.09
N ASN A 150 24.94 -5.85 14.40
CA ASN A 150 23.98 -6.40 15.34
C ASN A 150 22.66 -5.62 15.25
N PRO A 151 21.51 -6.27 14.98
CA PRO A 151 20.20 -5.60 14.93
C PRO A 151 19.84 -4.85 16.22
N ASP A 152 20.18 -5.38 17.39
CA ASP A 152 19.88 -4.75 18.69
C ASP A 152 20.57 -3.39 18.88
N GLU A 153 21.69 -3.18 18.16
CA GLU A 153 22.44 -1.93 18.18
C GLU A 153 22.10 -1.01 17.00
N ALA A 154 21.72 -1.62 15.86
CA ALA A 154 21.51 -0.92 14.61
C ALA A 154 20.08 -0.45 14.42
N ILE A 155 19.08 -1.16 14.97
CA ILE A 155 17.65 -0.81 14.81
C ILE A 155 17.19 -0.05 16.05
N ILE A 156 16.79 1.19 15.83
CA ILE A 156 16.26 2.07 16.90
C ILE A 156 14.75 2.15 16.70
N GLU A 157 14.01 1.54 17.63
CA GLU A 157 12.56 1.61 17.63
C GLU A 157 12.07 2.83 18.42
N VAL A 158 11.30 3.70 17.77
CA VAL A 158 10.62 4.84 18.39
C VAL A 158 9.18 4.49 18.71
N ALA A 159 8.73 4.81 19.90
CA ALA A 159 7.37 4.53 20.37
C ALA A 159 6.65 5.80 20.80
N PRO A 160 5.32 5.84 20.73
CA PRO A 160 4.55 6.87 21.42
C PRO A 160 4.89 6.90 22.92
N ARG A 161 4.82 8.08 23.53
CA ARG A 161 4.96 8.23 24.99
C ARG A 161 3.80 7.51 25.72
N GLU A 162 4.00 7.22 26.98
CA GLU A 162 2.98 6.56 27.81
C GLU A 162 1.64 7.34 27.77
N GLY A 163 0.55 6.65 27.42
CA GLY A 163 -0.78 7.24 27.26
C GLY A 163 -1.02 7.95 25.91
N GLU A 164 -0.03 7.99 25.01
CA GLU A 164 -0.16 8.55 23.67
C GLU A 164 -0.31 7.46 22.60
N HIS A 165 -0.91 7.83 21.46
CA HIS A 165 -1.14 6.92 20.32
C HIS A 165 -0.32 7.28 19.08
N THR A 166 0.39 8.43 19.12
CA THR A 166 1.20 8.93 18.01
C THR A 166 2.60 9.26 18.49
N ILE A 167 3.60 9.05 17.65
CA ILE A 167 4.99 9.46 17.90
C ILE A 167 5.07 10.98 17.68
N ARG A 168 5.74 11.68 18.57
CA ARG A 168 6.01 13.10 18.44
C ARG A 168 7.28 13.31 17.61
N GLU A 169 7.32 14.39 16.82
CA GLU A 169 8.49 14.71 15.99
C GLU A 169 9.76 14.95 16.82
N GLU A 170 9.62 15.53 18.00
CA GLU A 170 10.75 15.77 18.92
C GLU A 170 11.36 14.49 19.52
N ASP A 171 10.72 13.33 19.35
CA ASP A 171 11.23 12.03 19.83
C ASP A 171 12.00 11.27 18.73
N ILE A 172 12.11 11.84 17.53
CA ILE A 172 12.85 11.32 16.38
C ILE A 172 14.17 12.06 16.23
#